data_c29194549f529e99a318e0a078b99b28
#
_entry.id   c29194549f529e99a318e0a078b99b28
#
_cell.length_a   1.000
_cell.length_b   1.000
_cell.length_c   1.000
_cell.angle_alpha   90.00
_cell.angle_beta   90.00
_cell.angle_gamma   90.00
#
_symmetry.space_group_name_H-M   'P 1'
#
loop_
_entity.id
_entity.type
_entity.pdbx_description
1 polymer ?
#
loop_
_entity_poly.entity_id
_entity_poly.type
_entity_poly.pdbx_seq_one_letter_code
_entity_poly.pdbx_strand_id
1 'polypeptide(L)'
;MKTKLVIVAALAAMTAQAEFKIDRSVMSEEYWKIWNDGAQAKIDADIEKYRKADGAFEIDAPDGTEVKAEQLTHAFFFGAHIFNFDQLGTKERNARYKALYGKEGALFNSATVAFYWRTFERFPGKPRFEAGAEDSEAFWNTCPNPKEQPHWRRPPSDPVVDYLVSRGCRIHGHPLVWGNNTWMTPNWLWDELCPEAEKAALEKASGVKVPRWNASIPAGAPSRKLSKEWQRAWKKIYAKLSEKQIAALVPTFIKAQNECYERRIRQIGARYGAKIHSWDVVNESATDFDLFKRKAVRNRPFDASHYGLMPADYAYKAFLWAGKYLPQTAWFNLNDYNMGDGFFLQAKDLTAHGARIDVVGSQMHLFNPKESANIAIGKGPEHLRPEKIAERFVRVSKANRPIHLSEITITAPDNSPKGQMIQAIIMRNCYRAWFSVEKMTGITWWNVVDACGAPGEPSISGLFTRDMQPKTAYFAMDDLVNREWKTKATVKAQGGKVSFRGFRGSYRLTWKGADGKVQTKFVNVK
;
A
#
# COMPACT_ATOMS: atom_id res chain seq x y z
N MET A 1 16.07 1.67 30.28
CA MET A 1 16.36 3.03 29.76
C MET A 1 17.58 3.10 28.84
N LYS A 2 18.70 2.40 29.10
CA LYS A 2 19.92 2.46 28.26
C LYS A 2 19.77 1.90 26.85
N THR A 3 18.93 0.88 26.63
CA THR A 3 18.72 0.25 25.30
C THR A 3 17.93 1.14 24.33
N LYS A 4 17.03 2.01 24.82
CA LYS A 4 16.30 2.96 23.98
C LYS A 4 17.18 4.08 23.42
N LEU A 5 18.22 4.46 24.17
CA LEU A 5 19.15 5.53 23.77
C LEU A 5 20.09 5.09 22.66
N VAL A 6 20.51 3.81 22.65
CA VAL A 6 21.43 3.27 21.65
C VAL A 6 20.77 3.14 20.26
N ILE A 7 19.50 2.77 20.22
CA ILE A 7 18.75 2.63 18.94
C ILE A 7 18.50 4.00 18.29
N VAL A 8 18.17 5.00 19.10
CA VAL A 8 17.99 6.39 18.62
C VAL A 8 19.33 6.97 18.15
N ALA A 9 20.44 6.66 18.84
CA ALA A 9 21.77 7.10 18.44
C ALA A 9 22.25 6.44 17.13
N ALA A 10 21.92 5.16 16.89
CA ALA A 10 22.30 4.46 15.66
C ALA A 10 21.51 4.99 14.43
N LEU A 11 20.24 5.38 14.59
CA LEU A 11 19.49 6.07 13.52
C LEU A 11 19.94 7.53 13.36
N ALA A 12 20.23 8.24 14.47
CA ALA A 12 20.76 9.60 14.40
C ALA A 12 22.14 9.67 13.71
N ALA A 13 22.96 8.63 13.83
CA ALA A 13 24.22 8.51 13.09
C ALA A 13 23.99 8.30 11.58
N MET A 14 22.85 7.74 11.15
CA MET A 14 22.46 7.63 9.73
C MET A 14 21.94 8.95 9.15
N THR A 15 21.48 9.90 9.98
CA THR A 15 20.87 11.19 9.52
C THR A 15 21.89 12.31 9.27
N ALA A 16 23.16 12.11 9.55
CA ALA A 16 24.24 13.07 9.23
C ALA A 16 24.89 12.82 7.86
N GLN A 17 24.19 12.10 6.96
CA GLN A 17 24.75 11.74 5.66
C GLN A 17 24.63 12.85 4.62
N ALA A 18 25.64 12.87 3.72
CA ALA A 18 25.72 13.80 2.60
C ALA A 18 24.45 13.76 1.71
N GLU A 19 24.12 14.90 1.13
CA GLU A 19 23.09 15.06 0.10
C GLU A 19 23.24 13.98 -0.98
N PHE A 20 22.13 13.37 -1.39
CA PHE A 20 22.14 12.37 -2.46
C PHE A 20 22.59 13.02 -3.77
N LYS A 21 23.66 12.52 -4.35
CA LYS A 21 24.18 13.01 -5.63
C LYS A 21 23.83 12.06 -6.75
N ILE A 22 23.15 12.58 -7.78
CA ILE A 22 22.83 11.84 -9.00
C ILE A 22 24.11 11.67 -9.84
N ASP A 23 24.49 10.42 -10.10
CA ASP A 23 25.45 10.11 -11.14
C ASP A 23 24.73 10.00 -12.49
N ARG A 24 24.75 11.08 -13.28
CA ARG A 24 24.06 11.15 -14.56
C ARG A 24 24.65 10.17 -15.60
N SER A 25 25.88 9.72 -15.44
CA SER A 25 26.58 8.86 -16.41
C SER A 25 25.99 7.46 -16.51
N VAL A 26 25.23 7.00 -15.51
CA VAL A 26 24.60 5.68 -15.51
C VAL A 26 23.35 5.59 -16.40
N MET A 27 22.79 6.75 -16.79
CA MET A 27 21.64 6.87 -17.67
C MET A 27 22.08 7.43 -19.03
N SER A 28 21.42 7.00 -20.11
CA SER A 28 21.72 7.48 -21.46
C SER A 28 21.27 8.93 -21.66
N GLU A 29 21.79 9.56 -22.74
CA GLU A 29 21.32 10.88 -23.19
C GLU A 29 19.82 10.85 -23.53
N GLU A 30 19.32 9.75 -24.11
CA GLU A 30 17.91 9.59 -24.47
C GLU A 30 17.01 9.62 -23.22
N TYR A 31 17.46 9.05 -22.11
CA TYR A 31 16.76 9.18 -20.84
C TYR A 31 16.66 10.65 -20.40
N TRP A 32 17.79 11.40 -20.47
CA TRP A 32 17.82 12.80 -20.05
C TRP A 32 17.10 13.75 -21.00
N LYS A 33 16.90 13.38 -22.28
CA LYS A 33 16.00 14.10 -23.19
C LYS A 33 14.54 13.98 -22.73
N ILE A 34 14.13 12.84 -22.16
CA ILE A 34 12.79 12.64 -21.59
C ILE A 34 12.65 13.37 -20.26
N TRP A 35 13.61 13.23 -19.36
CA TRP A 35 13.63 13.85 -18.03
C TRP A 35 14.46 15.15 -18.01
N ASN A 36 14.24 15.99 -19.02
CA ASN A 36 14.98 17.24 -19.21
C ASN A 36 14.61 18.32 -18.19
N ASP A 37 15.36 19.43 -18.20
CA ASP A 37 15.19 20.55 -17.27
C ASP A 37 13.79 21.16 -17.37
N GLY A 38 13.17 21.21 -18.56
CA GLY A 38 11.80 21.68 -18.73
C GLY A 38 10.77 20.80 -18.01
N ALA A 39 10.92 19.46 -18.10
CA ALA A 39 10.09 18.51 -17.38
C ALA A 39 10.29 18.66 -15.85
N GLN A 40 11.53 18.81 -15.39
CA GLN A 40 11.83 19.03 -13.96
C GLN A 40 11.25 20.35 -13.46
N ALA A 41 11.41 21.45 -14.20
CA ALA A 41 10.86 22.76 -13.83
C ALA A 41 9.31 22.74 -13.73
N LYS A 42 8.65 22.01 -14.64
CA LYS A 42 7.20 21.83 -14.55
C LYS A 42 6.81 21.04 -13.30
N ILE A 43 7.50 19.96 -12.99
CA ILE A 43 7.29 19.16 -11.78
C ILE A 43 7.46 20.03 -10.53
N ASP A 44 8.50 20.87 -10.47
CA ASP A 44 8.75 21.77 -9.34
C ASP A 44 7.65 22.81 -9.17
N ALA A 45 7.18 23.40 -10.28
CA ALA A 45 6.07 24.35 -10.26
C ALA A 45 4.76 23.70 -9.75
N ASP A 46 4.48 22.48 -10.17
CA ASP A 46 3.30 21.72 -9.73
C ASP A 46 3.43 21.30 -8.23
N ILE A 47 4.62 20.90 -7.77
CA ILE A 47 4.89 20.65 -6.34
C ILE A 47 4.66 21.92 -5.52
N GLU A 48 5.22 23.06 -5.96
CA GLU A 48 5.04 24.35 -5.28
C GLU A 48 3.55 24.70 -5.19
N LYS A 49 2.81 24.50 -6.26
CA LYS A 49 1.38 24.81 -6.35
C LYS A 49 0.50 23.91 -5.50
N TYR A 50 0.71 22.59 -5.57
CA TYR A 50 -0.23 21.62 -5.00
C TYR A 50 0.19 21.09 -3.63
N ARG A 51 1.47 21.16 -3.26
CA ARG A 51 2.00 20.60 -2.01
C ARG A 51 2.27 21.63 -0.94
N LYS A 52 2.48 22.89 -1.31
CA LYS A 52 2.69 23.96 -0.35
C LYS A 52 1.46 24.87 -0.22
N ALA A 53 1.40 25.55 0.92
CA ALA A 53 0.41 26.59 1.18
C ALA A 53 1.00 27.68 2.07
N ASP A 54 0.34 28.85 2.05
CA ASP A 54 0.66 29.94 2.95
C ASP A 54 -0.02 29.70 4.30
N GLY A 55 0.74 29.90 5.37
CA GLY A 55 0.26 29.85 6.75
C GLY A 55 0.52 31.19 7.44
N ALA A 56 -0.48 31.71 8.15
CA ALA A 56 -0.36 32.88 9.01
C ALA A 56 -0.84 32.49 10.42
N PHE A 57 -0.01 32.75 11.42
CA PHE A 57 -0.26 32.30 12.78
C PHE A 57 0.00 33.42 13.78
N GLU A 58 -0.95 33.63 14.70
CA GLU A 58 -0.78 34.57 15.81
C GLU A 58 0.28 34.02 16.80
N ILE A 59 1.16 34.89 17.24
CA ILE A 59 2.17 34.60 18.25
C ILE A 59 2.32 35.78 19.19
N ASP A 60 2.71 35.52 20.43
CA ASP A 60 3.05 36.55 21.40
C ASP A 60 4.56 36.85 21.29
N ALA A 61 4.88 37.75 20.37
CA ALA A 61 6.26 38.18 20.13
C ALA A 61 6.28 39.63 19.61
N PRO A 62 7.27 40.45 20.03
CA PRO A 62 7.50 41.78 19.44
C PRO A 62 7.80 41.70 17.96
N ASP A 63 7.49 42.78 17.24
CA ASP A 63 7.83 42.92 15.82
C ASP A 63 9.35 42.76 15.60
N GLY A 64 9.71 42.06 14.53
CA GLY A 64 11.09 41.77 14.21
C GLY A 64 11.67 40.54 14.91
N THR A 65 10.94 39.94 15.86
CA THR A 65 11.40 38.71 16.53
C THR A 65 11.58 37.56 15.51
N GLU A 66 12.73 36.91 15.53
CA GLU A 66 12.98 35.74 14.69
C GLU A 66 12.22 34.54 15.22
N VAL A 67 11.43 33.91 14.35
CA VAL A 67 10.66 32.70 14.60
C VAL A 67 11.15 31.58 13.69
N LYS A 68 11.60 30.49 14.29
CA LYS A 68 11.96 29.26 13.56
C LYS A 68 10.71 28.43 13.35
N ALA A 69 10.38 28.16 12.09
CA ALA A 69 9.30 27.26 11.68
C ALA A 69 9.92 25.93 11.21
N GLU A 70 9.63 24.85 11.90
CA GLU A 70 10.11 23.52 11.56
C GLU A 70 8.94 22.58 11.32
N GLN A 71 8.87 22.00 10.13
CA GLN A 71 7.85 20.99 9.82
C GLN A 71 8.12 19.69 10.58
N LEU A 72 7.13 19.22 11.33
CA LEU A 72 7.18 17.96 12.09
C LEU A 72 6.63 16.80 11.28
N THR A 73 5.47 17.02 10.65
CA THR A 73 4.79 15.96 9.87
C THR A 73 4.38 16.49 8.51
N HIS A 74 4.23 15.58 7.57
CA HIS A 74 3.75 15.87 6.23
C HIS A 74 2.26 15.47 6.12
N ALA A 75 1.43 16.29 5.46
CA ALA A 75 0.04 15.92 5.16
C ALA A 75 -0.04 14.84 4.09
N PHE A 76 0.94 14.78 3.19
CA PHE A 76 1.06 13.75 2.18
C PHE A 76 1.59 12.44 2.78
N PHE A 77 1.12 11.27 2.30
CA PHE A 77 1.52 9.97 2.82
C PHE A 77 2.70 9.41 2.04
N PHE A 78 3.84 9.32 2.71
CA PHE A 78 4.97 8.52 2.27
C PHE A 78 4.90 7.21 3.02
N GLY A 79 4.53 6.13 2.32
CA GLY A 79 4.22 4.85 2.95
C GLY A 79 5.09 3.70 2.45
N ALA A 80 5.05 2.61 3.20
CA ALA A 80 5.47 1.30 2.74
C ALA A 80 4.65 0.20 3.43
N HIS A 81 4.62 -1.02 2.85
CA HIS A 81 4.04 -2.13 3.57
C HIS A 81 4.95 -2.59 4.72
N ILE A 82 4.35 -3.02 5.83
CA ILE A 82 5.05 -3.50 7.03
C ILE A 82 4.93 -5.03 7.20
N PHE A 83 4.89 -5.77 6.09
CA PHE A 83 4.58 -7.20 6.08
C PHE A 83 5.66 -8.10 6.71
N ASN A 84 6.88 -7.61 6.84
CA ASN A 84 7.98 -8.35 7.45
C ASN A 84 8.20 -8.00 8.93
N PHE A 85 7.17 -7.50 9.61
CA PHE A 85 7.23 -7.14 11.03
C PHE A 85 7.71 -8.33 11.87
N ASP A 86 8.84 -8.16 12.57
CA ASP A 86 9.56 -9.16 13.36
C ASP A 86 10.05 -10.41 12.59
N GLN A 87 10.09 -10.36 11.23
CA GLN A 87 10.41 -11.53 10.37
C GLN A 87 11.76 -11.42 9.65
N LEU A 88 12.68 -10.55 10.08
CA LEU A 88 13.95 -10.34 9.39
C LEU A 88 15.14 -11.15 9.94
N GLY A 89 14.90 -12.04 10.90
CA GLY A 89 15.86 -13.04 11.35
C GLY A 89 16.85 -12.57 12.43
N THR A 90 16.84 -11.30 12.82
CA THR A 90 17.57 -10.81 14.00
C THR A 90 16.85 -9.63 14.65
N LYS A 91 17.01 -9.45 15.96
CA LYS A 91 16.47 -8.31 16.71
C LYS A 91 16.90 -6.97 16.14
N GLU A 92 18.16 -6.89 15.71
CA GLU A 92 18.72 -5.66 15.15
C GLU A 92 18.06 -5.29 13.82
N ARG A 93 17.93 -6.25 12.89
CA ARG A 93 17.26 -6.02 11.60
C ARG A 93 15.79 -5.64 11.78
N ASN A 94 15.08 -6.33 12.69
CA ASN A 94 13.70 -6.02 13.01
C ASN A 94 13.55 -4.62 13.62
N ALA A 95 14.44 -4.23 14.53
CA ALA A 95 14.44 -2.89 15.12
C ALA A 95 14.70 -1.79 14.07
N ARG A 96 15.67 -1.98 13.18
CA ARG A 96 15.94 -1.06 12.06
C ARG A 96 14.76 -0.93 11.12
N TYR A 97 14.14 -2.06 10.75
CA TYR A 97 12.96 -2.07 9.89
C TYR A 97 11.77 -1.34 10.52
N LYS A 98 11.46 -1.64 11.77
CA LYS A 98 10.38 -0.98 12.53
C LYS A 98 10.63 0.52 12.68
N ALA A 99 11.85 0.96 12.88
CA ALA A 99 12.20 2.36 13.03
C ALA A 99 11.96 3.23 11.78
N LEU A 100 11.80 2.63 10.61
CA LEU A 100 11.45 3.34 9.38
C LEU A 100 10.05 3.96 9.41
N TYR A 101 9.17 3.51 10.34
CA TYR A 101 7.77 3.92 10.41
C TYR A 101 7.51 4.80 11.63
N GLY A 102 6.85 5.94 11.40
CA GLY A 102 6.47 6.85 12.47
C GLY A 102 6.03 8.21 11.96
N LYS A 103 5.43 9.00 12.81
CA LYS A 103 4.89 10.32 12.47
C LYS A 103 5.99 11.35 12.24
N GLU A 104 7.03 11.33 13.08
CA GLU A 104 8.11 12.32 13.07
C GLU A 104 9.46 11.65 12.88
N GLY A 105 10.30 12.19 12.01
CA GLY A 105 11.69 11.77 11.80
C GLY A 105 11.89 10.38 11.20
N ALA A 106 10.82 9.68 10.84
CA ALA A 106 10.87 8.42 10.13
C ALA A 106 10.79 8.63 8.61
N LEU A 107 11.21 7.63 7.85
CA LEU A 107 11.08 7.67 6.38
C LEU A 107 9.63 7.58 5.94
N PHE A 108 8.84 6.72 6.62
CA PHE A 108 7.44 6.47 6.30
C PHE A 108 6.51 6.96 7.40
N ASN A 109 5.62 7.89 7.06
CA ASN A 109 4.56 8.35 7.95
C ASN A 109 3.25 7.56 7.78
N SER A 110 3.23 6.58 6.86
CA SER A 110 2.12 5.67 6.60
C SER A 110 2.61 4.24 6.43
N ALA A 111 1.79 3.27 6.83
CA ALA A 111 2.11 1.85 6.70
C ALA A 111 0.91 1.04 6.21
N THR A 112 1.14 0.11 5.26
CA THR A 112 0.14 -0.86 4.81
C THR A 112 0.26 -2.14 5.61
N VAL A 113 -0.84 -2.54 6.27
CA VAL A 113 -0.96 -3.74 7.10
C VAL A 113 -1.71 -4.83 6.33
N ALA A 114 -1.20 -6.07 6.42
CA ALA A 114 -1.72 -7.20 5.67
C ALA A 114 -2.97 -7.80 6.31
N PHE A 115 -4.06 -7.90 5.53
CA PHE A 115 -5.30 -8.56 5.88
C PHE A 115 -5.70 -9.65 4.88
N TYR A 116 -4.77 -10.31 4.24
CA TYR A 116 -5.03 -11.38 3.27
C TYR A 116 -5.75 -12.55 3.93
N TRP A 117 -7.01 -12.74 3.61
CA TRP A 117 -7.91 -13.63 4.37
C TRP A 117 -7.39 -15.05 4.51
N ARG A 118 -6.87 -15.65 3.44
CA ARG A 118 -6.35 -17.02 3.45
C ARG A 118 -5.31 -17.30 4.54
N THR A 119 -4.43 -16.35 4.79
CA THR A 119 -3.39 -16.47 5.82
C THR A 119 -3.82 -15.87 7.15
N PHE A 120 -4.76 -14.95 7.11
CA PHE A 120 -5.34 -14.31 8.28
C PHE A 120 -6.30 -15.26 9.02
N GLU A 121 -7.06 -16.10 8.31
CA GLU A 121 -7.97 -17.12 8.86
C GLU A 121 -7.67 -18.47 8.21
N ARG A 122 -6.57 -19.11 8.60
CA ARG A 122 -6.12 -20.41 8.06
C ARG A 122 -7.07 -21.54 8.40
N PHE A 123 -7.77 -21.42 9.53
CA PHE A 123 -8.77 -22.36 10.03
C PHE A 123 -10.08 -21.62 10.28
N PRO A 124 -11.25 -22.24 10.01
CA PRO A 124 -12.55 -21.62 10.22
C PRO A 124 -12.71 -21.06 11.63
N GLY A 125 -13.13 -19.79 11.73
CA GLY A 125 -13.40 -19.12 13.01
C GLY A 125 -12.16 -18.77 13.84
N LYS A 126 -10.94 -18.93 13.31
CA LYS A 126 -9.67 -18.63 14.00
C LYS A 126 -8.88 -17.52 13.28
N PRO A 127 -9.36 -16.28 13.26
CA PRO A 127 -8.62 -15.15 12.68
C PRO A 127 -7.38 -14.83 13.51
N ARG A 128 -6.26 -14.56 12.85
CA ARG A 128 -4.96 -14.26 13.47
C ARG A 128 -4.85 -12.78 13.81
N PHE A 129 -5.65 -12.32 14.76
CA PHE A 129 -5.51 -10.98 15.33
C PHE A 129 -4.30 -10.92 16.26
N GLU A 130 -4.22 -11.83 17.20
CA GLU A 130 -3.20 -11.91 18.24
C GLU A 130 -2.01 -12.77 17.79
N ALA A 131 -0.83 -12.48 18.36
CA ALA A 131 0.36 -13.26 18.11
C ALA A 131 0.32 -14.59 18.84
N GLY A 132 0.60 -15.68 18.12
CA GLY A 132 0.91 -16.98 18.69
C GLY A 132 2.40 -17.19 18.91
N ALA A 133 2.78 -18.34 19.45
CA ALA A 133 4.20 -18.69 19.63
C ALA A 133 4.99 -18.68 18.31
N GLU A 134 4.35 -19.09 17.22
CA GLU A 134 4.90 -19.11 15.85
C GLU A 134 5.06 -17.73 15.21
N ASP A 135 4.55 -16.68 15.87
CA ASP A 135 4.65 -15.30 15.40
C ASP A 135 5.73 -14.50 16.14
N SER A 136 6.31 -15.08 17.18
CA SER A 136 7.31 -14.40 18.01
C SER A 136 8.58 -14.08 17.23
N GLU A 137 9.24 -12.98 17.60
CA GLU A 137 10.54 -12.63 17.04
C GLU A 137 11.57 -13.76 17.25
N ALA A 138 11.49 -14.49 18.38
CA ALA A 138 12.35 -15.64 18.67
C ALA A 138 12.14 -16.78 17.65
N PHE A 139 10.89 -17.08 17.31
CA PHE A 139 10.57 -18.06 16.26
C PHE A 139 11.18 -17.66 14.92
N TRP A 140 10.94 -16.44 14.47
CA TRP A 140 11.44 -15.97 13.18
C TRP A 140 12.97 -15.86 13.11
N ASN A 141 13.62 -15.53 14.22
CA ASN A 141 15.08 -15.44 14.29
C ASN A 141 15.77 -16.82 14.21
N THR A 142 15.06 -17.90 14.54
CA THR A 142 15.57 -19.29 14.47
C THR A 142 14.98 -20.08 13.30
N CYS A 143 14.02 -19.53 12.55
CA CYS A 143 13.39 -20.20 11.42
C CYS A 143 14.36 -20.32 10.23
N PRO A 144 14.76 -21.55 9.80
CA PRO A 144 15.76 -21.71 8.75
C PRO A 144 15.25 -21.29 7.37
N ASN A 145 13.95 -21.51 7.09
CA ASN A 145 13.30 -21.24 5.81
C ASN A 145 12.04 -20.38 6.00
N PRO A 146 12.17 -19.08 6.34
CA PRO A 146 10.99 -18.22 6.60
C PRO A 146 9.97 -18.19 5.46
N LYS A 147 10.45 -18.24 4.20
CA LYS A 147 9.57 -18.17 3.01
C LYS A 147 8.67 -19.41 2.83
N GLU A 148 8.99 -20.51 3.48
CA GLU A 148 8.19 -21.74 3.46
C GLU A 148 7.07 -21.72 4.50
N GLN A 149 7.15 -20.80 5.48
CA GLN A 149 6.11 -20.66 6.48
C GLN A 149 4.84 -20.05 5.85
N PRO A 150 3.65 -20.61 6.15
CA PRO A 150 2.40 -20.18 5.55
C PRO A 150 2.03 -18.72 5.88
N HIS A 151 2.54 -18.22 7.00
CA HIS A 151 2.28 -16.87 7.51
C HIS A 151 3.46 -15.90 7.33
N TRP A 152 4.48 -16.28 6.57
CA TRP A 152 5.57 -15.36 6.22
C TRP A 152 5.04 -14.16 5.45
N ARG A 153 5.51 -12.95 5.80
CA ARG A 153 4.96 -11.66 5.33
C ARG A 153 3.49 -11.42 5.73
N ARG A 154 2.99 -12.18 6.67
CA ARG A 154 1.61 -12.06 7.16
C ARG A 154 1.63 -12.12 8.69
N PRO A 155 2.24 -11.12 9.35
CA PRO A 155 2.23 -11.05 10.81
C PRO A 155 0.80 -10.94 11.32
N PRO A 156 0.52 -11.36 12.55
CA PRO A 156 -0.75 -11.11 13.21
C PRO A 156 -0.98 -9.61 13.32
N SER A 157 -2.24 -9.19 13.22
CA SER A 157 -2.52 -7.77 12.99
C SER A 157 -2.42 -6.89 14.24
N ASP A 158 -2.70 -7.41 15.44
CA ASP A 158 -2.65 -6.61 16.68
C ASP A 158 -1.26 -6.02 16.97
N PRO A 159 -0.18 -6.82 17.05
CA PRO A 159 1.13 -6.25 17.39
C PRO A 159 1.60 -5.22 16.35
N VAL A 160 1.22 -5.42 15.07
CA VAL A 160 1.57 -4.46 14.00
C VAL A 160 0.78 -3.16 14.16
N VAL A 161 -0.53 -3.26 14.35
CA VAL A 161 -1.40 -2.08 14.50
C VAL A 161 -1.04 -1.31 15.77
N ASP A 162 -0.85 -1.98 16.90
CA ASP A 162 -0.51 -1.34 18.17
C ASP A 162 0.86 -0.65 18.11
N TYR A 163 1.85 -1.28 17.44
CA TYR A 163 3.13 -0.64 17.17
C TYR A 163 2.96 0.65 16.36
N LEU A 164 2.23 0.59 15.24
CA LEU A 164 2.03 1.75 14.37
C LEU A 164 1.26 2.89 15.06
N VAL A 165 0.25 2.55 15.86
CA VAL A 165 -0.47 3.52 16.71
C VAL A 165 0.49 4.18 17.69
N SER A 166 1.33 3.41 18.38
CA SER A 166 2.33 3.94 19.33
C SER A 166 3.34 4.88 18.68
N ARG A 167 3.56 4.72 17.36
CA ARG A 167 4.44 5.58 16.55
C ARG A 167 3.73 6.77 15.92
N GLY A 168 2.39 6.90 16.10
CA GLY A 168 1.57 7.90 15.44
C GLY A 168 1.58 7.79 13.91
N CYS A 169 1.86 6.60 13.38
CA CYS A 169 1.89 6.32 11.95
C CYS A 169 0.46 6.17 11.41
N ARG A 170 0.18 6.70 10.22
CA ARG A 170 -1.09 6.46 9.55
C ARG A 170 -1.15 5.01 9.07
N ILE A 171 -2.26 4.34 9.32
CA ILE A 171 -2.42 2.92 9.00
C ILE A 171 -3.40 2.75 7.85
N HIS A 172 -3.00 1.94 6.86
CA HIS A 172 -3.80 1.50 5.72
C HIS A 172 -3.96 -0.02 5.77
N GLY A 173 -5.20 -0.51 5.76
CA GLY A 173 -5.50 -1.95 5.78
C GLY A 173 -5.64 -2.50 4.35
N HIS A 174 -4.98 -3.61 4.02
CA HIS A 174 -4.95 -4.19 2.69
C HIS A 174 -5.06 -5.72 2.70
N PRO A 175 -5.97 -6.33 1.91
CA PRO A 175 -7.27 -5.81 1.49
C PRO A 175 -8.40 -6.42 2.33
N LEU A 176 -9.60 -5.82 2.32
CA LEU A 176 -10.79 -6.45 2.91
C LEU A 176 -11.31 -7.56 2.01
N VAL A 177 -11.46 -7.30 0.72
CA VAL A 177 -11.90 -8.28 -0.28
C VAL A 177 -11.00 -8.27 -1.50
N TRP A 178 -10.61 -9.45 -1.95
CA TRP A 178 -9.87 -9.70 -3.17
C TRP A 178 -10.24 -11.08 -3.70
N GLY A 179 -10.72 -11.17 -4.94
CA GLY A 179 -11.18 -12.41 -5.55
C GLY A 179 -10.07 -13.45 -5.85
N ASN A 180 -8.88 -13.28 -5.31
CA ASN A 180 -7.71 -14.10 -5.59
C ASN A 180 -7.62 -15.31 -4.65
N ASN A 181 -7.79 -16.51 -5.21
CA ASN A 181 -7.74 -17.76 -4.43
C ASN A 181 -6.33 -18.11 -3.92
N THR A 182 -5.28 -17.56 -4.53
CA THR A 182 -3.91 -17.83 -4.09
C THR A 182 -3.56 -17.10 -2.81
N TRP A 183 -4.03 -15.85 -2.69
CA TRP A 183 -3.61 -14.97 -1.61
C TRP A 183 -4.72 -14.60 -0.64
N MET A 184 -5.96 -14.59 -1.12
CA MET A 184 -7.08 -14.07 -0.35
C MET A 184 -8.06 -15.13 0.10
N THR A 185 -8.61 -15.93 -0.81
CA THR A 185 -9.71 -16.84 -0.50
C THR A 185 -9.22 -18.07 0.28
N PRO A 186 -9.68 -18.32 1.51
CA PRO A 186 -9.32 -19.52 2.25
C PRO A 186 -9.81 -20.79 1.54
N ASN A 187 -8.96 -21.81 1.46
CA ASN A 187 -9.31 -23.05 0.80
C ASN A 187 -10.42 -23.82 1.51
N TRP A 188 -10.51 -23.68 2.85
CA TRP A 188 -11.52 -24.35 3.64
C TRP A 188 -12.96 -23.90 3.35
N LEU A 189 -13.17 -22.72 2.72
CA LEU A 189 -14.51 -22.24 2.39
C LEU A 189 -15.29 -23.27 1.58
N TRP A 190 -14.69 -23.85 0.53
CA TRP A 190 -15.34 -24.88 -0.29
C TRP A 190 -15.53 -26.19 0.48
N ASP A 191 -14.50 -26.65 1.16
CA ASP A 191 -14.52 -27.96 1.80
C ASP A 191 -15.44 -28.02 3.02
N GLU A 192 -15.46 -26.95 3.83
CA GLU A 192 -16.21 -26.88 5.07
C GLU A 192 -17.66 -26.38 4.88
N LEU A 193 -17.88 -25.48 3.92
CA LEU A 193 -19.17 -24.79 3.79
C LEU A 193 -20.05 -25.31 2.67
N CYS A 194 -19.49 -26.03 1.68
CA CYS A 194 -20.29 -26.64 0.62
C CYS A 194 -20.68 -28.07 1.03
N PRO A 195 -21.99 -28.38 1.11
CA PRO A 195 -22.45 -29.75 1.39
C PRO A 195 -21.95 -30.74 0.34
N GLU A 196 -21.65 -31.97 0.76
CA GLU A 196 -21.18 -33.05 -0.15
C GLU A 196 -22.17 -33.31 -1.29
N ALA A 197 -23.46 -33.23 -1.01
CA ALA A 197 -24.52 -33.39 -2.04
C ALA A 197 -24.43 -32.28 -3.12
N GLU A 198 -24.15 -31.02 -2.73
CA GLU A 198 -23.96 -29.92 -3.67
C GLU A 198 -22.67 -30.08 -4.48
N LYS A 199 -21.58 -30.51 -3.84
CA LYS A 199 -20.32 -30.81 -4.53
C LYS A 199 -20.52 -31.90 -5.59
N ALA A 200 -21.16 -33.01 -5.22
CA ALA A 200 -21.43 -34.12 -6.13
C ALA A 200 -22.36 -33.70 -7.28
N ALA A 201 -23.38 -32.91 -7.01
CA ALA A 201 -24.30 -32.41 -8.04
C ALA A 201 -23.55 -31.50 -9.05
N LEU A 202 -22.68 -30.59 -8.59
CA LEU A 202 -21.87 -29.72 -9.44
C LEU A 202 -20.88 -30.54 -10.28
N GLU A 203 -20.19 -31.50 -9.67
CA GLU A 203 -19.24 -32.41 -10.35
C GLU A 203 -19.95 -33.22 -11.44
N LYS A 204 -21.12 -33.79 -11.15
CA LYS A 204 -21.94 -34.54 -12.11
C LYS A 204 -22.40 -33.67 -13.28
N ALA A 205 -22.90 -32.48 -13.01
CA ALA A 205 -23.42 -31.56 -14.04
C ALA A 205 -22.30 -30.97 -14.93
N SER A 206 -21.16 -30.64 -14.35
CA SER A 206 -20.05 -30.01 -15.08
C SER A 206 -19.05 -31.03 -15.65
N GLY A 207 -18.98 -32.25 -15.10
CA GLY A 207 -17.88 -33.19 -15.35
C GLY A 207 -16.53 -32.67 -14.86
N VAL A 208 -16.51 -31.72 -13.91
CA VAL A 208 -15.30 -31.10 -13.39
C VAL A 208 -15.25 -31.24 -11.89
N LYS A 209 -14.19 -31.85 -11.39
CA LYS A 209 -13.92 -31.96 -9.97
C LYS A 209 -13.22 -30.70 -9.47
N VAL A 210 -13.77 -30.05 -8.46
CA VAL A 210 -13.12 -28.94 -7.76
C VAL A 210 -12.13 -29.53 -6.76
N PRO A 211 -10.83 -29.17 -6.81
CA PRO A 211 -9.83 -29.69 -5.88
C PRO A 211 -10.20 -29.36 -4.43
N ARG A 212 -10.05 -30.32 -3.54
CA ARG A 212 -10.32 -30.15 -2.10
C ARG A 212 -9.10 -29.64 -1.36
N TRP A 213 -9.34 -28.82 -0.35
CA TRP A 213 -8.30 -28.42 0.57
C TRP A 213 -7.96 -29.58 1.51
N ASN A 214 -6.68 -29.71 1.79
CA ASN A 214 -6.20 -30.63 2.80
C ASN A 214 -5.28 -29.84 3.75
N ALA A 215 -5.58 -29.83 5.04
CA ALA A 215 -4.82 -29.12 6.07
C ALA A 215 -3.34 -29.53 6.11
N SER A 216 -3.01 -30.74 5.65
CA SER A 216 -1.64 -31.23 5.55
C SER A 216 -0.86 -30.68 4.35
N ILE A 217 -1.51 -29.96 3.41
CA ILE A 217 -0.80 -29.40 2.25
C ILE A 217 0.12 -28.28 2.74
N PRO A 218 1.45 -28.41 2.54
CA PRO A 218 2.40 -27.40 2.95
C PRO A 218 2.12 -26.05 2.28
N ALA A 219 2.46 -24.97 2.95
CA ALA A 219 2.48 -23.64 2.37
C ALA A 219 3.47 -23.55 1.19
N GLY A 220 3.46 -22.44 0.48
CA GLY A 220 4.38 -22.19 -0.62
C GLY A 220 3.95 -22.83 -1.94
N ALA A 221 4.84 -23.54 -2.63
CA ALA A 221 4.60 -24.06 -3.97
C ALA A 221 3.41 -25.05 -4.07
N PRO A 222 3.26 -26.05 -3.17
CA PRO A 222 2.11 -26.97 -3.18
C PRO A 222 0.78 -26.24 -3.05
N SER A 223 0.70 -25.29 -2.12
CA SER A 223 -0.50 -24.49 -1.89
C SER A 223 -0.84 -23.58 -3.09
N ARG A 224 0.16 -23.01 -3.77
CA ARG A 224 -0.04 -22.25 -5.00
C ARG A 224 -0.48 -23.13 -6.16
N LYS A 225 0.05 -24.35 -6.27
CA LYS A 225 -0.39 -25.32 -7.28
C LYS A 225 -1.86 -25.65 -7.11
N LEU A 226 -2.29 -25.98 -5.89
CA LEU A 226 -3.70 -26.23 -5.58
C LEU A 226 -4.60 -25.04 -5.93
N SER A 227 -4.20 -23.82 -5.60
CA SER A 227 -4.95 -22.62 -5.95
C SER A 227 -5.11 -22.45 -7.46
N LYS A 228 -4.07 -22.71 -8.24
CA LYS A 228 -4.14 -22.66 -9.71
C LYS A 228 -5.04 -23.77 -10.28
N GLU A 229 -5.01 -24.96 -9.69
CA GLU A 229 -5.90 -26.07 -10.05
C GLU A 229 -7.35 -25.69 -9.77
N TRP A 230 -7.62 -25.06 -8.64
CA TRP A 230 -8.91 -24.56 -8.25
C TRP A 230 -9.46 -23.51 -9.24
N GLN A 231 -8.65 -22.53 -9.62
CA GLN A 231 -8.98 -21.54 -10.64
C GLN A 231 -9.32 -22.18 -11.99
N ARG A 232 -8.51 -23.17 -12.41
CA ARG A 232 -8.74 -23.90 -13.68
C ARG A 232 -10.04 -24.71 -13.64
N ALA A 233 -10.37 -25.32 -12.51
CA ALA A 233 -11.61 -26.06 -12.33
C ALA A 233 -12.82 -25.12 -12.49
N TRP A 234 -12.85 -23.98 -11.79
CA TRP A 234 -13.91 -23.00 -11.92
C TRP A 234 -14.03 -22.42 -13.33
N LYS A 235 -12.92 -22.11 -13.98
CA LYS A 235 -12.94 -21.67 -15.39
C LYS A 235 -13.61 -22.70 -16.31
N LYS A 236 -13.36 -24.00 -16.11
CA LYS A 236 -14.00 -25.07 -16.87
C LYS A 236 -15.49 -25.20 -16.55
N ILE A 237 -15.88 -25.01 -15.29
CA ILE A 237 -17.29 -25.04 -14.86
C ILE A 237 -18.05 -23.89 -15.52
N TYR A 238 -17.52 -22.66 -15.49
CA TYR A 238 -18.13 -21.49 -16.15
C TYR A 238 -18.27 -21.62 -17.66
N ALA A 239 -17.37 -22.37 -18.30
CA ALA A 239 -17.46 -22.65 -19.72
C ALA A 239 -18.59 -23.63 -20.08
N LYS A 240 -19.10 -24.40 -19.11
CA LYS A 240 -20.10 -25.46 -19.33
C LYS A 240 -21.46 -25.12 -18.75
N LEU A 241 -21.50 -24.38 -17.66
CA LEU A 241 -22.74 -24.11 -16.90
C LEU A 241 -22.94 -22.60 -16.80
N SER A 242 -24.19 -22.18 -16.97
CA SER A 242 -24.60 -20.80 -16.70
C SER A 242 -24.60 -20.50 -15.20
N GLU A 243 -24.51 -19.22 -14.85
CA GLU A 243 -24.58 -18.75 -13.46
C GLU A 243 -25.83 -19.27 -12.74
N LYS A 244 -27.00 -19.27 -13.43
CA LYS A 244 -28.24 -19.78 -12.88
C LYS A 244 -28.19 -21.28 -12.56
N GLN A 245 -27.54 -22.06 -13.43
CA GLN A 245 -27.38 -23.51 -13.20
C GLN A 245 -26.43 -23.77 -12.02
N ILE A 246 -25.27 -23.07 -11.94
CA ILE A 246 -24.34 -23.20 -10.82
C ILE A 246 -25.03 -22.81 -9.51
N ALA A 247 -25.78 -21.69 -9.49
CA ALA A 247 -26.49 -21.23 -8.30
C ALA A 247 -27.51 -22.24 -7.79
N ALA A 248 -28.20 -22.91 -8.70
CA ALA A 248 -29.16 -23.96 -8.34
C ALA A 248 -28.50 -25.23 -7.80
N LEU A 249 -27.21 -25.47 -8.16
CA LEU A 249 -26.47 -26.65 -7.73
C LEU A 249 -25.73 -26.46 -6.38
N VAL A 250 -25.34 -25.22 -6.03
CA VAL A 250 -24.56 -24.96 -4.80
C VAL A 250 -25.13 -23.78 -3.97
N PRO A 251 -26.47 -23.76 -3.69
CA PRO A 251 -27.10 -22.62 -3.04
C PRO A 251 -26.64 -22.40 -1.60
N THR A 252 -26.39 -23.47 -0.84
CA THR A 252 -25.92 -23.39 0.55
C THR A 252 -24.52 -22.79 0.60
N PHE A 253 -23.62 -23.22 -0.31
CA PHE A 253 -22.28 -22.68 -0.38
C PHE A 253 -22.26 -21.18 -0.70
N ILE A 254 -23.05 -20.73 -1.68
CA ILE A 254 -23.14 -19.31 -2.07
C ILE A 254 -23.58 -18.46 -0.87
N LYS A 255 -24.61 -18.90 -0.16
CA LYS A 255 -25.12 -18.22 1.04
C LYS A 255 -24.03 -18.13 2.12
N ALA A 256 -23.41 -19.26 2.46
CA ALA A 256 -22.39 -19.35 3.49
C ALA A 256 -21.14 -18.50 3.15
N GLN A 257 -20.70 -18.48 1.90
CA GLN A 257 -19.60 -17.65 1.44
C GLN A 257 -19.90 -16.16 1.63
N ASN A 258 -21.09 -15.73 1.29
CA ASN A 258 -21.56 -14.36 1.45
C ASN A 258 -21.55 -13.92 2.93
N GLU A 259 -22.08 -14.77 3.81
CA GLU A 259 -22.07 -14.56 5.27
C GLU A 259 -20.65 -14.49 5.84
N CYS A 260 -19.73 -15.29 5.31
CA CYS A 260 -18.32 -15.26 5.73
C CYS A 260 -17.62 -13.94 5.36
N TYR A 261 -17.87 -13.38 4.17
CA TYR A 261 -17.33 -12.07 3.81
C TYR A 261 -17.86 -10.96 4.70
N GLU A 262 -19.19 -10.93 4.96
CA GLU A 262 -19.78 -9.94 5.86
C GLU A 262 -19.24 -10.07 7.29
N ARG A 263 -19.20 -11.30 7.81
CA ARG A 263 -18.63 -11.60 9.15
C ARG A 263 -17.20 -11.10 9.28
N ARG A 264 -16.36 -11.38 8.28
CA ARG A 264 -14.97 -10.96 8.24
C ARG A 264 -14.83 -9.43 8.34
N ILE A 265 -15.54 -8.68 7.51
CA ILE A 265 -15.49 -7.21 7.50
C ILE A 265 -15.99 -6.66 8.82
N ARG A 266 -17.07 -7.22 9.38
CA ARG A 266 -17.61 -6.85 10.70
C ARG A 266 -16.59 -7.08 11.82
N GLN A 267 -15.93 -8.23 11.87
CA GLN A 267 -14.92 -8.55 12.91
C GLN A 267 -13.72 -7.61 12.83
N ILE A 268 -13.21 -7.35 11.62
CA ILE A 268 -12.10 -6.41 11.39
C ILE A 268 -12.52 -4.98 11.79
N GLY A 269 -13.72 -4.55 11.40
CA GLY A 269 -14.25 -3.22 11.74
C GLY A 269 -14.42 -3.03 13.23
N ALA A 270 -14.97 -4.02 13.93
CA ALA A 270 -15.13 -3.97 15.39
C ALA A 270 -13.78 -3.86 16.12
N ARG A 271 -12.72 -4.50 15.60
CA ARG A 271 -11.40 -4.51 16.28
C ARG A 271 -10.55 -3.27 15.95
N TYR A 272 -10.58 -2.78 14.71
CA TYR A 272 -9.65 -1.77 14.21
C TYR A 272 -10.29 -0.48 13.73
N GLY A 273 -11.60 -0.38 13.74
CA GLY A 273 -12.31 0.76 13.16
C GLY A 273 -11.78 2.13 13.61
N ALA A 274 -11.41 2.27 14.88
CA ALA A 274 -10.84 3.51 15.42
C ALA A 274 -9.32 3.67 15.18
N LYS A 275 -8.61 2.63 14.77
CA LYS A 275 -7.15 2.60 14.65
C LYS A 275 -6.67 2.70 13.21
N ILE A 276 -7.43 2.18 12.24
CA ILE A 276 -7.05 2.13 10.83
C ILE A 276 -7.76 3.21 10.04
N HIS A 277 -6.98 4.05 9.37
CA HIS A 277 -7.44 5.29 8.75
C HIS A 277 -8.00 5.12 7.35
N SER A 278 -7.59 4.06 6.65
CA SER A 278 -8.03 3.78 5.27
C SER A 278 -7.93 2.29 4.96
N TRP A 279 -8.73 1.84 3.99
CA TRP A 279 -8.84 0.43 3.61
C TRP A 279 -8.90 0.27 2.10
N ASP A 280 -8.13 -0.65 1.55
CA ASP A 280 -8.47 -1.23 0.26
C ASP A 280 -9.66 -2.15 0.48
N VAL A 281 -10.85 -1.60 0.24
CA VAL A 281 -12.10 -2.35 0.43
C VAL A 281 -12.18 -3.48 -0.58
N VAL A 282 -11.82 -3.18 -1.83
CA VAL A 282 -11.71 -4.17 -2.90
C VAL A 282 -10.40 -3.99 -3.64
N ASN A 283 -9.70 -5.10 -3.89
CA ASN A 283 -8.45 -5.15 -4.61
C ASN A 283 -8.59 -5.89 -5.94
N GLU A 284 -8.05 -5.31 -7.03
CA GLU A 284 -7.87 -5.93 -8.36
C GLU A 284 -9.14 -6.54 -8.96
N SER A 285 -10.22 -5.80 -8.97
CA SER A 285 -11.51 -6.25 -9.47
C SER A 285 -11.89 -5.70 -10.86
N ALA A 286 -11.11 -4.77 -11.42
CA ALA A 286 -11.41 -4.16 -12.70
C ALA A 286 -11.45 -5.17 -13.87
N THR A 287 -10.67 -6.24 -13.80
CA THR A 287 -10.70 -7.34 -14.77
C THR A 287 -11.95 -8.19 -14.70
N ASP A 288 -12.65 -8.20 -13.56
CA ASP A 288 -13.91 -8.90 -13.37
C ASP A 288 -15.08 -8.05 -13.78
N PHE A 289 -14.89 -6.74 -13.89
CA PHE A 289 -15.89 -5.76 -14.28
C PHE A 289 -15.81 -5.48 -15.78
N ASP A 290 -16.61 -6.19 -16.56
CA ASP A 290 -16.77 -5.97 -17.99
C ASP A 290 -18.18 -5.46 -18.29
N LEU A 291 -18.31 -4.14 -18.49
CA LEU A 291 -19.60 -3.50 -18.80
C LEU A 291 -20.25 -4.01 -20.08
N PHE A 292 -19.46 -4.50 -21.02
CA PHE A 292 -19.98 -5.01 -22.30
C PHE A 292 -20.49 -6.45 -22.20
N LYS A 293 -19.90 -7.23 -21.29
CA LYS A 293 -20.27 -8.63 -21.05
C LYS A 293 -21.16 -8.81 -19.83
N ARG A 294 -21.05 -7.92 -18.82
CA ARG A 294 -21.82 -7.96 -17.58
C ARG A 294 -22.66 -6.70 -17.48
N LYS A 295 -23.96 -6.82 -17.73
CA LYS A 295 -24.88 -5.84 -17.19
C LYS A 295 -24.71 -5.87 -15.68
N ALA A 296 -24.44 -4.73 -15.03
CA ALA A 296 -24.40 -4.62 -13.58
C ALA A 296 -25.71 -5.17 -12.99
N VAL A 297 -25.69 -6.44 -12.58
CA VAL A 297 -26.90 -7.11 -12.10
C VAL A 297 -26.72 -7.37 -10.63
N ARG A 298 -27.32 -6.52 -9.81
CA ARG A 298 -27.30 -6.61 -8.34
C ARG A 298 -27.91 -7.91 -7.77
N ASN A 299 -28.71 -8.61 -8.54
CA ASN A 299 -29.43 -9.79 -8.11
C ASN A 299 -28.87 -11.08 -8.71
N ARG A 300 -27.59 -11.13 -8.98
CA ARG A 300 -26.93 -12.36 -9.39
C ARG A 300 -26.72 -13.27 -8.19
N PRO A 301 -26.82 -14.59 -8.37
CA PRO A 301 -26.56 -15.54 -7.27
C PRO A 301 -25.09 -15.56 -6.85
N PHE A 302 -24.16 -15.35 -7.78
CA PHE A 302 -22.71 -15.25 -7.53
C PHE A 302 -22.03 -14.47 -8.66
N ASP A 303 -20.76 -14.07 -8.46
CA ASP A 303 -19.89 -13.51 -9.48
C ASP A 303 -18.78 -14.49 -9.85
N ALA A 304 -18.56 -14.66 -11.16
CA ALA A 304 -17.38 -15.33 -11.68
C ALA A 304 -16.22 -14.32 -11.70
N SER A 305 -15.40 -14.32 -10.66
CA SER A 305 -14.20 -13.51 -10.67
C SER A 305 -13.11 -14.14 -11.53
N HIS A 306 -12.11 -13.34 -11.93
CA HIS A 306 -10.93 -13.83 -12.61
C HIS A 306 -10.25 -15.01 -11.87
N TYR A 307 -10.43 -15.08 -10.56
CA TYR A 307 -9.79 -16.04 -9.67
C TYR A 307 -10.73 -17.12 -9.11
N GLY A 308 -12.01 -17.08 -9.39
CA GLY A 308 -12.96 -18.12 -8.93
C GLY A 308 -14.34 -17.58 -8.56
N LEU A 309 -15.08 -18.41 -7.81
CA LEU A 309 -16.44 -18.10 -7.38
C LEU A 309 -16.44 -17.07 -6.25
N MET A 310 -17.14 -15.95 -6.43
CA MET A 310 -17.32 -14.88 -5.47
C MET A 310 -18.80 -14.66 -5.14
N PRO A 311 -19.14 -14.06 -3.99
CA PRO A 311 -20.50 -13.57 -3.75
C PRO A 311 -20.97 -12.67 -4.88
N ALA A 312 -22.26 -12.73 -5.24
CA ALA A 312 -22.82 -11.86 -6.26
C ALA A 312 -22.55 -10.39 -5.96
N ASP A 313 -22.17 -9.63 -6.97
CA ASP A 313 -21.76 -8.23 -6.83
C ASP A 313 -20.77 -8.01 -5.66
N TYR A 314 -19.79 -8.88 -5.56
CA TYR A 314 -18.90 -8.91 -4.41
C TYR A 314 -18.21 -7.57 -4.14
N ALA A 315 -17.84 -6.83 -5.19
CA ALA A 315 -17.25 -5.52 -5.05
C ALA A 315 -18.24 -4.52 -4.43
N TYR A 316 -19.49 -4.49 -4.94
CA TYR A 316 -20.54 -3.64 -4.39
C TYR A 316 -20.88 -4.00 -2.94
N LYS A 317 -21.09 -5.29 -2.64
CA LYS A 317 -21.37 -5.77 -1.28
C LYS A 317 -20.23 -5.45 -0.31
N ALA A 318 -18.97 -5.57 -0.74
CA ALA A 318 -17.82 -5.22 0.10
C ALA A 318 -17.88 -3.75 0.54
N PHE A 319 -18.19 -2.82 -0.36
CA PHE A 319 -18.36 -1.40 -0.01
C PHE A 319 -19.57 -1.15 0.89
N LEU A 320 -20.69 -1.85 0.70
CA LEU A 320 -21.84 -1.76 1.60
C LEU A 320 -21.51 -2.26 3.01
N TRP A 321 -20.84 -3.40 3.13
CA TRP A 321 -20.42 -3.92 4.42
C TRP A 321 -19.36 -3.03 5.09
N ALA A 322 -18.41 -2.50 4.31
CA ALA A 322 -17.46 -1.52 4.82
C ALA A 322 -18.19 -0.28 5.36
N GLY A 323 -19.16 0.27 4.62
CA GLY A 323 -19.98 1.42 5.05
C GLY A 323 -20.81 1.13 6.32
N LYS A 324 -21.23 -0.13 6.51
CA LYS A 324 -22.00 -0.57 7.68
C LYS A 324 -21.13 -0.77 8.94
N TYR A 325 -19.91 -1.28 8.79
CA TYR A 325 -19.13 -1.78 9.91
C TYR A 325 -17.84 -0.99 10.20
N LEU A 326 -17.39 -0.12 9.29
CA LEU A 326 -16.24 0.73 9.50
C LEU A 326 -16.66 2.18 9.80
N PRO A 327 -15.85 2.96 10.52
CA PRO A 327 -16.19 4.33 10.87
C PRO A 327 -16.23 5.24 9.64
N GLN A 328 -17.09 6.26 9.68
CA GLN A 328 -17.22 7.25 8.61
C GLN A 328 -15.94 8.07 8.37
N THR A 329 -15.04 8.12 9.36
CA THR A 329 -13.74 8.78 9.26
C THR A 329 -12.69 7.99 8.49
N ALA A 330 -12.89 6.68 8.32
CA ALA A 330 -11.99 5.84 7.52
C ALA A 330 -12.22 6.08 6.02
N TRP A 331 -11.15 6.12 5.23
CA TRP A 331 -11.23 6.22 3.77
C TRP A 331 -11.36 4.85 3.13
N PHE A 332 -12.24 4.74 2.15
CA PHE A 332 -12.52 3.52 1.40
C PHE A 332 -11.91 3.61 0.00
N ASN A 333 -10.94 2.74 -0.28
CA ASN A 333 -10.25 2.70 -1.56
C ASN A 333 -10.80 1.55 -2.42
N LEU A 334 -10.95 1.83 -3.71
CA LEU A 334 -10.97 0.83 -4.77
C LEU A 334 -9.54 0.79 -5.34
N ASN A 335 -8.86 -0.35 -5.23
CA ASN A 335 -7.44 -0.50 -5.58
C ASN A 335 -7.24 -1.45 -6.76
N ASP A 336 -6.43 -1.04 -7.76
CA ASP A 336 -6.14 -1.89 -8.93
C ASP A 336 -4.82 -1.49 -9.62
N TYR A 337 -4.22 -2.43 -10.34
CA TYR A 337 -3.14 -2.16 -11.28
C TYR A 337 -3.67 -1.75 -12.66
N ASN A 338 -4.87 -2.20 -13.02
CA ASN A 338 -5.51 -1.90 -14.28
C ASN A 338 -6.27 -0.57 -14.21
N MET A 339 -5.60 0.50 -14.63
CA MET A 339 -6.16 1.86 -14.67
C MET A 339 -6.84 2.19 -16.00
N GLY A 340 -7.36 1.19 -16.70
CA GLY A 340 -8.08 1.33 -17.96
C GLY A 340 -9.55 1.69 -17.78
N ASP A 341 -10.30 1.68 -18.90
CA ASP A 341 -11.72 2.06 -18.93
C ASP A 341 -12.59 1.21 -17.99
N GLY A 342 -12.28 -0.10 -17.86
CA GLY A 342 -12.99 -1.00 -16.95
C GLY A 342 -12.97 -0.53 -15.50
N PHE A 343 -11.84 -0.04 -15.03
CA PHE A 343 -11.70 0.51 -13.68
C PHE A 343 -12.57 1.75 -13.46
N PHE A 344 -12.56 2.68 -14.42
CA PHE A 344 -13.39 3.89 -14.31
C PHE A 344 -14.88 3.60 -14.32
N LEU A 345 -15.27 2.69 -15.20
CA LEU A 345 -16.65 2.29 -15.34
C LEU A 345 -17.14 1.56 -14.09
N GLN A 346 -16.30 0.73 -13.49
CA GLN A 346 -16.57 0.09 -12.20
C GLN A 346 -16.73 1.12 -11.09
N ALA A 347 -15.78 2.04 -10.93
CA ALA A 347 -15.86 3.08 -9.91
C ALA A 347 -17.10 3.95 -10.06
N LYS A 348 -17.48 4.30 -11.30
CA LYS A 348 -18.70 5.05 -11.61
C LYS A 348 -19.95 4.27 -11.29
N ASP A 349 -20.02 2.99 -11.69
CA ASP A 349 -21.17 2.12 -11.43
C ASP A 349 -21.37 1.89 -9.93
N LEU A 350 -20.33 1.51 -9.21
CA LEU A 350 -20.38 1.33 -7.76
C LEU A 350 -20.90 2.60 -7.05
N THR A 351 -20.40 3.78 -7.45
CA THR A 351 -20.84 5.06 -6.89
C THR A 351 -22.30 5.37 -7.22
N ALA A 352 -22.73 5.17 -8.47
CA ALA A 352 -24.10 5.39 -8.89
C ALA A 352 -25.10 4.50 -8.13
N HIS A 353 -24.62 3.40 -7.58
CA HIS A 353 -25.39 2.48 -6.77
C HIS A 353 -25.26 2.71 -5.26
N GLY A 354 -24.62 3.78 -4.83
CA GLY A 354 -24.52 4.17 -3.42
C GLY A 354 -23.30 3.61 -2.67
N ALA A 355 -22.34 2.96 -3.36
CA ALA A 355 -21.08 2.60 -2.75
C ALA A 355 -20.23 3.87 -2.48
N ARG A 356 -19.72 3.99 -1.26
CA ARG A 356 -18.82 5.04 -0.89
C ARG A 356 -17.40 4.67 -1.30
N ILE A 357 -16.83 5.38 -2.27
CA ILE A 357 -15.43 5.28 -2.65
C ILE A 357 -14.79 6.64 -2.40
N ASP A 358 -13.90 6.75 -1.43
CA ASP A 358 -13.26 8.01 -1.05
C ASP A 358 -11.97 8.25 -1.85
N VAL A 359 -11.23 7.18 -2.14
CA VAL A 359 -9.91 7.23 -2.79
C VAL A 359 -9.83 6.17 -3.87
N VAL A 360 -9.13 6.49 -4.94
CA VAL A 360 -8.75 5.55 -5.98
C VAL A 360 -7.32 5.08 -5.72
N GLY A 361 -7.16 3.79 -5.46
CA GLY A 361 -5.84 3.16 -5.32
C GLY A 361 -5.28 2.75 -6.68
N SER A 362 -4.00 3.01 -6.91
CA SER A 362 -3.29 2.62 -8.13
C SER A 362 -2.00 1.91 -7.80
N GLN A 363 -1.78 0.75 -8.44
CA GLN A 363 -0.51 0.04 -8.32
C GLN A 363 0.39 0.36 -9.52
N MET A 364 1.70 0.38 -9.28
CA MET A 364 2.71 0.51 -10.33
C MET A 364 3.94 -0.34 -9.97
N HIS A 365 4.09 -1.45 -10.66
CA HIS A 365 5.18 -2.39 -10.40
C HIS A 365 6.09 -2.55 -11.61
N LEU A 366 7.36 -2.21 -11.45
CA LEU A 366 8.45 -2.58 -12.33
C LEU A 366 9.13 -3.83 -11.75
N PHE A 367 8.50 -4.99 -11.91
CA PHE A 367 9.02 -6.25 -11.35
C PHE A 367 10.19 -6.82 -12.16
N ASN A 368 10.24 -6.56 -13.46
CA ASN A 368 11.30 -7.10 -14.30
C ASN A 368 12.51 -6.17 -14.30
N PRO A 369 13.72 -6.64 -13.89
CA PRO A 369 14.95 -5.84 -13.93
C PRO A 369 15.26 -5.24 -15.30
N LYS A 370 14.86 -5.92 -16.40
CA LYS A 370 15.03 -5.44 -17.76
C LYS A 370 14.23 -4.17 -18.05
N GLU A 371 13.09 -3.96 -17.37
CA GLU A 371 12.31 -2.73 -17.55
C GLU A 371 13.10 -1.52 -17.05
N SER A 372 13.72 -1.62 -15.87
CA SER A 372 14.58 -0.54 -15.35
C SER A 372 15.82 -0.32 -16.22
N ALA A 373 16.42 -1.39 -16.76
CA ALA A 373 17.50 -1.26 -17.72
C ALA A 373 17.06 -0.56 -19.02
N ASN A 374 15.87 -0.87 -19.53
CA ASN A 374 15.30 -0.21 -20.70
C ASN A 374 14.97 1.27 -20.42
N ILE A 375 14.44 1.57 -19.24
CA ILE A 375 14.21 2.97 -18.84
C ILE A 375 15.53 3.75 -18.84
N ALA A 376 16.61 3.16 -18.32
CA ALA A 376 17.93 3.81 -18.26
C ALA A 376 18.48 4.21 -19.64
N ILE A 377 18.08 3.52 -20.69
CA ILE A 377 18.47 3.85 -22.09
C ILE A 377 17.38 4.59 -22.88
N GLY A 378 16.39 5.18 -22.19
CA GLY A 378 15.31 5.95 -22.82
C GLY A 378 14.21 5.10 -23.50
N LYS A 379 14.23 3.78 -23.34
CA LYS A 379 13.26 2.82 -23.94
C LYS A 379 12.22 2.32 -22.91
N GLY A 380 11.94 3.11 -21.89
CA GLY A 380 10.95 2.77 -20.88
C GLY A 380 9.50 2.90 -21.37
N PRO A 381 8.53 2.37 -20.61
CA PRO A 381 7.12 2.44 -20.95
C PRO A 381 6.63 3.89 -20.93
N GLU A 382 5.79 4.24 -21.91
CA GLU A 382 5.29 5.63 -22.06
C GLU A 382 4.59 6.17 -20.81
N HIS A 383 3.84 5.34 -20.10
CA HIS A 383 3.09 5.78 -18.92
C HIS A 383 3.98 6.24 -17.74
N LEU A 384 5.31 6.03 -17.83
CA LEU A 384 6.29 6.54 -16.85
C LEU A 384 7.06 7.76 -17.37
N ARG A 385 6.72 8.31 -18.53
CA ARG A 385 7.24 9.60 -18.96
C ARG A 385 6.56 10.73 -18.19
N PRO A 386 7.25 11.83 -17.86
CA PRO A 386 6.71 12.90 -17.00
C PRO A 386 5.34 13.42 -17.46
N GLU A 387 5.19 13.69 -18.77
CA GLU A 387 3.94 14.15 -19.36
C GLU A 387 2.81 13.11 -19.29
N LYS A 388 3.13 11.83 -19.42
CA LYS A 388 2.16 10.73 -19.39
C LYS A 388 1.76 10.34 -17.97
N ILE A 389 2.62 10.53 -16.98
CA ILE A 389 2.27 10.37 -15.57
C ILE A 389 1.13 11.32 -15.21
N ALA A 390 1.25 12.60 -15.54
CA ALA A 390 0.20 13.56 -15.27
C ALA A 390 -1.10 13.21 -16.01
N GLU A 391 -1.02 12.85 -17.31
CA GLU A 391 -2.18 12.47 -18.13
C GLU A 391 -2.91 11.25 -17.59
N ARG A 392 -2.17 10.19 -17.19
CA ARG A 392 -2.74 8.98 -16.60
C ARG A 392 -3.62 9.31 -15.39
N PHE A 393 -3.15 10.19 -14.51
CA PHE A 393 -3.88 10.53 -13.30
C PHE A 393 -4.95 11.61 -13.51
N VAL A 394 -4.85 12.47 -14.53
CA VAL A 394 -5.95 13.36 -14.93
C VAL A 394 -7.19 12.54 -15.29
N ARG A 395 -7.01 11.42 -15.98
CA ARG A 395 -8.11 10.51 -16.30
C ARG A 395 -8.78 9.94 -15.05
N VAL A 396 -7.99 9.58 -14.04
CA VAL A 396 -8.47 9.13 -12.71
C VAL A 396 -9.15 10.28 -11.96
N SER A 397 -8.57 11.49 -12.02
CA SER A 397 -9.10 12.66 -11.33
C SER A 397 -10.40 13.20 -11.94
N LYS A 398 -10.77 12.81 -13.18
CA LYS A 398 -12.11 13.09 -13.74
C LYS A 398 -13.25 12.54 -12.89
N ALA A 399 -12.98 11.53 -12.08
CA ALA A 399 -13.89 11.08 -11.02
C ALA A 399 -13.90 12.03 -9.81
N ASN A 400 -13.11 13.11 -9.82
CA ASN A 400 -12.94 14.11 -8.76
C ASN A 400 -12.58 13.50 -7.38
N ARG A 401 -11.77 12.43 -7.38
CA ARG A 401 -11.38 11.71 -6.17
C ARG A 401 -9.88 11.80 -5.90
N PRO A 402 -9.48 11.83 -4.62
CA PRO A 402 -8.09 11.63 -4.23
C PRO A 402 -7.51 10.33 -4.79
N ILE A 403 -6.21 10.33 -5.06
CA ILE A 403 -5.47 9.20 -5.61
C ILE A 403 -4.41 8.75 -4.61
N HIS A 404 -4.30 7.46 -4.39
CA HIS A 404 -3.21 6.85 -3.64
C HIS A 404 -2.44 5.90 -4.56
N LEU A 405 -1.15 6.16 -4.81
CA LEU A 405 -0.26 5.15 -5.36
C LEU A 405 0.04 4.13 -4.26
N SER A 406 -0.84 3.13 -4.18
CA SER A 406 -0.92 2.20 -3.06
C SER A 406 0.19 1.17 -3.02
N GLU A 407 0.79 0.89 -4.18
CA GLU A 407 1.81 -0.16 -4.32
C GLU A 407 2.81 0.21 -5.41
N ILE A 408 4.05 0.51 -5.02
CA ILE A 408 5.12 0.86 -5.96
C ILE A 408 6.29 -0.09 -5.80
N THR A 409 6.70 -0.71 -6.90
CA THR A 409 7.95 -1.47 -6.98
C THR A 409 8.80 -0.95 -8.14
N ILE A 410 10.05 -0.64 -7.85
CA ILE A 410 11.07 -0.33 -8.87
C ILE A 410 12.26 -1.23 -8.59
N THR A 411 12.51 -2.18 -9.49
CA THR A 411 13.58 -3.16 -9.34
C THR A 411 14.88 -2.62 -9.94
N ALA A 412 15.99 -2.78 -9.24
CA ALA A 412 17.31 -2.49 -9.80
C ALA A 412 17.59 -3.43 -10.99
N PRO A 413 18.27 -2.98 -12.05
CA PRO A 413 18.71 -3.87 -13.12
C PRO A 413 19.57 -5.03 -12.62
N ASP A 414 20.45 -4.75 -11.68
CA ASP A 414 21.33 -5.68 -10.98
C ASP A 414 21.78 -5.09 -9.62
N ASN A 415 22.60 -5.84 -8.87
CA ASN A 415 23.12 -5.39 -7.57
C ASN A 415 24.43 -4.58 -7.65
N SER A 416 24.92 -4.24 -8.84
CA SER A 416 26.08 -3.38 -8.99
C SER A 416 25.80 -1.95 -8.49
N PRO A 417 26.82 -1.16 -8.15
CA PRO A 417 26.65 0.26 -7.84
C PRO A 417 25.91 1.03 -8.94
N LYS A 418 26.19 0.70 -10.23
CA LYS A 418 25.48 1.25 -11.39
C LYS A 418 24.00 0.87 -11.37
N GLY A 419 23.66 -0.40 -11.18
CA GLY A 419 22.27 -0.87 -11.12
C GLY A 419 21.48 -0.25 -9.97
N GLN A 420 22.09 -0.11 -8.80
CA GLN A 420 21.48 0.58 -7.66
C GLN A 420 21.28 2.08 -7.91
N MET A 421 22.21 2.75 -8.60
CA MET A 421 22.06 4.15 -8.97
C MET A 421 20.94 4.34 -10.00
N ILE A 422 20.82 3.44 -10.99
CA ILE A 422 19.69 3.43 -11.95
C ILE A 422 18.35 3.32 -11.19
N GLN A 423 18.22 2.38 -10.24
CA GLN A 423 17.02 2.26 -9.40
C GLN A 423 16.70 3.57 -8.68
N ALA A 424 17.70 4.19 -8.09
CA ALA A 424 17.57 5.42 -7.33
C ALA A 424 17.12 6.61 -8.20
N ILE A 425 17.68 6.75 -9.39
CA ILE A 425 17.32 7.83 -10.35
C ILE A 425 15.88 7.65 -10.84
N ILE A 426 15.50 6.43 -11.25
CA ILE A 426 14.13 6.14 -11.69
C ILE A 426 13.15 6.43 -10.56
N MET A 427 13.42 5.92 -9.36
CA MET A 427 12.60 6.16 -8.17
C MET A 427 12.46 7.66 -7.89
N ARG A 428 13.57 8.40 -7.82
CA ARG A 428 13.55 9.83 -7.52
C ARG A 428 12.70 10.62 -8.52
N ASN A 429 12.94 10.41 -9.82
CA ASN A 429 12.22 11.13 -10.85
C ASN A 429 10.72 10.78 -10.87
N CYS A 430 10.37 9.51 -10.75
CA CYS A 430 8.98 9.08 -10.65
C CYS A 430 8.29 9.62 -9.40
N TYR A 431 8.95 9.58 -8.22
CA TYR A 431 8.39 10.14 -6.99
C TYR A 431 8.11 11.64 -7.11
N ARG A 432 9.03 12.41 -7.72
CA ARG A 432 8.82 13.84 -7.97
C ARG A 432 7.61 14.07 -8.88
N ALA A 433 7.52 13.33 -9.99
CA ALA A 433 6.40 13.43 -10.91
C ALA A 433 5.06 13.02 -10.27
N TRP A 434 5.03 11.96 -9.47
CA TRP A 434 3.82 11.54 -8.74
C TRP A 434 3.44 12.54 -7.64
N PHE A 435 4.43 13.05 -6.92
CA PHE A 435 4.22 14.06 -5.88
C PHE A 435 3.68 15.36 -6.45
N SER A 436 3.97 15.70 -7.72
CA SER A 436 3.46 16.89 -8.41
C SER A 436 1.98 16.76 -8.84
N VAL A 437 1.40 15.54 -8.87
CA VAL A 437 0.01 15.34 -9.32
C VAL A 437 -1.00 15.91 -8.32
N GLU A 438 -1.88 16.82 -8.75
CA GLU A 438 -2.81 17.58 -7.89
C GLU A 438 -3.58 16.73 -6.87
N LYS A 439 -4.23 15.68 -7.33
CA LYS A 439 -5.10 14.82 -6.49
C LYS A 439 -4.36 13.69 -5.77
N MET A 440 -3.05 13.57 -5.95
CA MET A 440 -2.27 12.54 -5.26
C MET A 440 -2.21 12.82 -3.76
N THR A 441 -2.54 11.83 -2.95
CA THR A 441 -2.53 11.92 -1.48
C THR A 441 -1.42 11.11 -0.83
N GLY A 442 -0.89 10.12 -1.53
CA GLY A 442 0.15 9.25 -0.99
C GLY A 442 0.81 8.36 -2.01
N ILE A 443 2.01 7.91 -1.68
CA ILE A 443 2.82 6.95 -2.45
C ILE A 443 3.34 5.90 -1.47
N THR A 444 3.11 4.62 -1.75
CA THR A 444 3.49 3.50 -0.88
C THR A 444 4.49 2.58 -1.59
N TRP A 445 5.69 2.49 -1.06
CA TRP A 445 6.71 1.55 -1.53
C TRP A 445 6.36 0.12 -1.13
N TRP A 446 6.46 -0.85 -2.07
CA TRP A 446 5.96 -2.19 -1.79
C TRP A 446 6.97 -3.09 -1.08
N ASN A 447 8.15 -3.27 -1.59
CA ASN A 447 9.17 -4.14 -0.98
C ASN A 447 10.32 -3.33 -0.37
N VAL A 448 10.33 -3.15 0.96
CA VAL A 448 11.35 -2.33 1.64
C VAL A 448 12.71 -3.03 1.69
N VAL A 449 12.72 -4.36 1.81
CA VAL A 449 13.93 -5.16 2.03
C VAL A 449 14.12 -6.14 0.88
N ASP A 450 15.32 -6.19 0.33
CA ASP A 450 15.71 -7.14 -0.72
C ASP A 450 15.46 -8.58 -0.30
N ALA A 451 15.10 -9.43 -1.26
CA ALA A 451 14.77 -10.83 -1.06
C ALA A 451 13.61 -11.11 -0.07
N CYS A 452 12.86 -10.08 0.34
CA CYS A 452 11.70 -10.19 1.23
C CYS A 452 10.36 -9.98 0.50
N GLY A 453 10.33 -9.94 -0.82
CA GLY A 453 9.12 -9.89 -1.63
C GLY A 453 8.30 -11.18 -1.62
N ALA A 454 7.07 -11.14 -2.16
CA ALA A 454 6.25 -12.33 -2.35
C ALA A 454 6.91 -13.32 -3.33
N PRO A 455 6.55 -14.62 -3.30
CA PRO A 455 7.04 -15.56 -4.29
C PRO A 455 6.73 -15.12 -5.72
N GLY A 456 7.77 -15.00 -6.56
CA GLY A 456 7.67 -14.50 -7.93
C GLY A 456 7.99 -13.00 -8.08
N GLU A 457 8.05 -12.24 -6.99
CA GLU A 457 8.54 -10.86 -7.00
C GLU A 457 10.07 -10.82 -7.04
N PRO A 458 10.67 -9.75 -7.59
CA PRO A 458 12.12 -9.64 -7.74
C PRO A 458 12.83 -9.53 -6.38
N SER A 459 14.07 -10.03 -6.34
CA SER A 459 14.87 -10.05 -5.11
C SER A 459 15.60 -8.74 -4.82
N ILE A 460 15.67 -7.81 -5.77
CA ILE A 460 16.49 -6.58 -5.70
C ILE A 460 15.66 -5.30 -5.88
N SER A 461 14.42 -5.31 -5.35
CA SER A 461 13.51 -4.16 -5.39
C SER A 461 13.45 -3.37 -4.08
N GLY A 462 14.22 -3.77 -3.06
CA GLY A 462 14.23 -3.12 -1.76
C GLY A 462 14.94 -1.76 -1.76
N LEU A 463 14.67 -0.99 -0.71
CA LEU A 463 15.45 0.20 -0.31
C LEU A 463 16.64 -0.21 0.56
N PHE A 464 16.56 -1.40 1.15
CA PHE A 464 17.58 -2.00 2.00
C PHE A 464 17.95 -3.37 1.48
N THR A 465 19.21 -3.76 1.71
CA THR A 465 19.66 -5.15 1.50
C THR A 465 18.94 -6.09 2.48
N ARG A 466 19.10 -7.41 2.27
CA ARG A 466 18.56 -8.43 3.21
C ARG A 466 19.07 -8.23 4.65
N ASP A 467 20.25 -7.64 4.82
CA ASP A 467 20.89 -7.37 6.11
C ASP A 467 20.57 -5.97 6.65
N MET A 468 19.55 -5.32 6.09
CA MET A 468 19.15 -3.96 6.47
C MET A 468 20.25 -2.90 6.31
N GLN A 469 21.16 -3.08 5.34
CA GLN A 469 22.05 -2.02 4.91
C GLN A 469 21.31 -1.13 3.89
N PRO A 470 21.39 0.20 4.02
CA PRO A 470 20.71 1.10 3.10
C PRO A 470 21.33 1.02 1.70
N LYS A 471 20.47 1.01 0.68
CA LYS A 471 20.84 1.05 -0.74
C LYS A 471 20.78 2.50 -1.26
N THR A 472 21.32 2.74 -2.45
CA THR A 472 21.30 4.05 -3.09
C THR A 472 19.89 4.64 -3.19
N ALA A 473 18.86 3.80 -3.44
CA ALA A 473 17.47 4.23 -3.50
C ALA A 473 16.92 4.71 -2.13
N TYR A 474 17.41 4.16 -1.00
CA TYR A 474 17.07 4.68 0.32
C TYR A 474 17.55 6.13 0.49
N PHE A 475 18.82 6.40 0.16
CA PHE A 475 19.35 7.75 0.29
C PHE A 475 18.63 8.76 -0.60
N ALA A 476 18.27 8.37 -1.82
CA ALA A 476 17.50 9.20 -2.72
C ALA A 476 16.08 9.47 -2.19
N MET A 477 15.44 8.49 -1.56
CA MET A 477 14.11 8.67 -0.96
C MET A 477 14.17 9.53 0.32
N ASP A 478 15.16 9.31 1.18
CA ASP A 478 15.37 10.09 2.40
C ASP A 478 15.65 11.57 2.07
N ASP A 479 16.45 11.80 1.03
CA ASP A 479 16.72 13.14 0.53
C ASP A 479 15.45 13.88 0.09
N LEU A 480 14.57 13.18 -0.67
CA LEU A 480 13.27 13.74 -1.06
C LEU A 480 12.38 14.03 0.16
N VAL A 481 12.16 13.04 1.03
CA VAL A 481 11.12 13.10 2.07
C VAL A 481 11.56 13.95 3.27
N ASN A 482 12.82 13.81 3.70
CA ASN A 482 13.31 14.44 4.93
C ASN A 482 14.12 15.72 4.71
N ARG A 483 14.43 16.08 3.45
CA ARG A 483 15.17 17.31 3.11
C ARG A 483 14.45 18.15 2.08
N GLU A 484 14.36 17.70 0.81
CA GLU A 484 13.80 18.50 -0.30
C GLU A 484 12.33 18.90 -0.04
N TRP A 485 11.53 17.98 0.47
CA TRP A 485 10.11 18.18 0.75
C TRP A 485 9.81 18.49 2.22
N LYS A 486 10.77 18.98 2.95
CA LYS A 486 10.62 19.37 4.35
C LYS A 486 10.91 20.85 4.54
N THR A 487 9.95 21.60 5.05
CA THR A 487 10.10 23.01 5.29
C THR A 487 10.80 23.30 6.61
N LYS A 488 11.90 24.04 6.53
CA LYS A 488 12.55 24.73 7.65
C LYS A 488 12.73 26.19 7.22
N ALA A 489 12.21 27.11 8.01
CA ALA A 489 12.28 28.54 7.71
C ALA A 489 12.56 29.34 8.99
N THR A 490 13.26 30.45 8.84
CA THR A 490 13.34 31.49 9.86
C THR A 490 12.66 32.73 9.29
N VAL A 491 11.62 33.21 9.98
CA VAL A 491 10.79 34.34 9.56
C VAL A 491 10.67 35.35 10.68
N LYS A 492 10.33 36.60 10.38
CA LYS A 492 10.18 37.64 11.39
C LYS A 492 8.70 37.87 11.75
N ALA A 493 8.45 38.02 13.04
CA ALA A 493 7.14 38.42 13.55
C ALA A 493 6.81 39.86 13.08
N GLN A 494 5.54 40.09 12.74
CA GLN A 494 5.01 41.39 12.40
C GLN A 494 3.53 41.49 12.82
N GLY A 495 3.17 42.52 13.58
CA GLY A 495 1.80 42.72 14.06
C GLY A 495 1.26 41.55 14.90
N GLY A 496 2.10 40.95 15.75
CA GLY A 496 1.70 39.79 16.54
C GLY A 496 1.46 38.51 15.73
N LYS A 497 1.95 38.45 14.49
CA LYS A 497 1.79 37.29 13.57
C LYS A 497 3.10 36.90 12.93
N VAL A 498 3.14 35.64 12.50
CA VAL A 498 4.19 35.09 11.64
C VAL A 498 3.56 34.43 10.43
N SER A 499 4.11 34.70 9.25
CA SER A 499 3.62 34.14 7.98
C SER A 499 4.76 33.49 7.21
N PHE A 500 4.50 32.32 6.65
CA PHE A 500 5.42 31.61 5.77
C PHE A 500 4.68 30.68 4.82
N ARG A 501 5.34 30.37 3.70
CA ARG A 501 4.89 29.36 2.77
C ARG A 501 5.66 28.07 3.00
N GLY A 502 4.95 26.92 3.14
CA GLY A 502 5.57 25.65 3.42
C GLY A 502 4.75 24.46 2.94
N PHE A 503 5.36 23.28 2.96
CA PHE A 503 4.63 22.04 2.67
C PHE A 503 3.51 21.85 3.68
N ARG A 504 2.35 21.36 3.22
CA ARG A 504 1.20 21.09 4.09
C ARG A 504 1.54 20.07 5.16
N GLY A 505 1.15 20.34 6.41
CA GLY A 505 1.45 19.50 7.56
C GLY A 505 1.53 20.25 8.87
N SER A 506 2.00 19.58 9.93
CA SER A 506 2.17 20.20 11.25
C SER A 506 3.57 20.78 11.42
N TYR A 507 3.63 21.88 12.16
CA TYR A 507 4.85 22.64 12.40
C TYR A 507 5.02 22.96 13.86
N ARG A 508 6.28 23.08 14.29
CA ARG A 508 6.69 23.69 15.53
C ARG A 508 7.26 25.09 15.22
N LEU A 509 6.65 26.11 15.79
CA LEU A 509 7.18 27.47 15.80
C LEU A 509 7.94 27.67 17.12
N THR A 510 9.13 28.25 17.05
CA THR A 510 9.96 28.51 18.23
C THR A 510 10.57 29.89 18.14
N TRP A 511 10.46 30.69 19.21
CA TRP A 511 11.02 32.03 19.29
C TRP A 511 11.42 32.39 20.72
N LYS A 512 12.13 33.50 20.90
CA LYS A 512 12.40 34.09 22.22
C LYS A 512 11.31 35.11 22.52
N GLY A 513 10.59 34.92 23.62
CA GLY A 513 9.62 35.88 24.13
C GLY A 513 10.29 37.15 24.68
N ALA A 514 9.48 38.17 25.02
CA ALA A 514 9.95 39.41 25.60
C ALA A 514 10.72 39.19 26.94
N ASP A 515 10.41 38.11 27.66
CA ASP A 515 11.08 37.70 28.89
C ASP A 515 12.41 36.92 28.64
N GLY A 516 12.84 36.80 27.37
CA GLY A 516 14.04 36.07 26.95
C GLY A 516 13.88 34.53 26.96
N LYS A 517 12.74 34.00 27.40
CA LYS A 517 12.50 32.56 27.41
C LYS A 517 12.08 32.03 26.02
N VAL A 518 12.42 30.78 25.76
CA VAL A 518 11.98 30.09 24.54
C VAL A 518 10.51 29.77 24.61
N GLN A 519 9.76 30.30 23.66
CA GLN A 519 8.34 30.02 23.46
C GLN A 519 8.18 29.02 22.30
N THR A 520 7.12 28.21 22.39
CA THR A 520 6.82 27.19 21.36
C THR A 520 5.32 27.16 21.08
N LYS A 521 4.97 27.11 19.79
CA LYS A 521 3.59 26.92 19.32
C LYS A 521 3.54 25.86 18.25
N PHE A 522 2.55 24.94 18.33
CA PHE A 522 2.28 23.95 17.27
C PHE A 522 1.16 24.46 16.37
N VAL A 523 1.37 24.41 15.07
CA VAL A 523 0.44 24.92 14.05
C VAL A 523 0.34 23.96 12.88
N ASN A 524 -0.69 24.15 12.02
CA ASN A 524 -0.86 23.35 10.81
C ASN A 524 -0.96 24.27 9.60
N VAL A 525 -0.12 24.04 8.60
CA VAL A 525 -0.27 24.58 7.24
C VAL A 525 -1.21 23.63 6.49
N LYS A 526 -2.38 24.15 6.07
CA LYS A 526 -3.48 23.37 5.46
C LYS A 526 -3.55 23.55 3.95
#